data_31f64c767f18c24778b4970fa7c065c0
#
_entry.id   31f64c767f18c24778b4970fa7c065c0
#
_cell.length_a   1.000
_cell.length_b   1.000
_cell.length_c   1.000
_cell.angle_alpha   90.00
_cell.angle_beta   90.00
_cell.angle_gamma   90.00
#
_symmetry.space_group_name_H-M   'P 1'
#
loop_
_entity.id
_entity.type
_entity.pdbx_description
1 polymer ?
#
loop_
_entity_poly.entity_id
_entity_poly.type
_entity_poly.pdbx_seq_one_letter_code
_entity_poly.pdbx_strand_id
1 'polypeptide(L)'
;TGGNTAEAVYRHWSTYPDQPKPPLAIYLSDERCVPTHHSGSNHGMVRRSLFSNSLPAGIRMVTPDVSDPRSAAREYDQRLPSTFDLLLFTLGVDGHFASLFPGELNSLVQSGRVAVTVGPPPFTGRVSLTIGALHTAREIVVLARGRRKGELISKMVSESPNVDDCPAAALLGYNWVLDEEAASAFNEA
;
A
#
# COMPACT_ATOMS: atom_id res chain seq x y z
N THR A 1 -2.13 -2.84 -2.18
CA THR A 1 -1.58 -2.70 -0.83
C THR A 1 -1.82 -3.96 0.00
N GLY A 2 -1.09 -4.12 1.09
CA GLY A 2 -1.15 -5.25 2.02
C GLY A 2 -1.82 -4.93 3.35
N GLY A 3 -1.77 -5.91 4.27
CA GLY A 3 -2.28 -5.77 5.64
C GLY A 3 -3.76 -6.12 5.82
N ASN A 4 -4.16 -6.25 7.09
CA ASN A 4 -5.51 -6.75 7.46
C ASN A 4 -6.65 -5.88 6.96
N THR A 5 -6.47 -4.56 6.89
CA THR A 5 -7.48 -3.63 6.35
C THR A 5 -7.70 -3.90 4.85
N ALA A 6 -6.63 -4.02 4.07
CA ALA A 6 -6.73 -4.32 2.65
C ALA A 6 -7.34 -5.70 2.41
N GLU A 7 -6.91 -6.71 3.15
CA GLU A 7 -7.44 -8.08 3.04
C GLU A 7 -8.95 -8.12 3.29
N ALA A 8 -9.44 -7.41 4.31
CA ALA A 8 -10.87 -7.32 4.61
C ALA A 8 -11.66 -6.68 3.46
N VAL A 9 -11.13 -5.58 2.88
CA VAL A 9 -11.74 -4.92 1.71
C VAL A 9 -11.75 -5.85 0.49
N TYR A 10 -10.65 -6.55 0.21
CA TYR A 10 -10.56 -7.47 -0.93
C TYR A 10 -11.52 -8.65 -0.79
N ARG A 11 -11.66 -9.22 0.40
CA ARG A 11 -12.63 -10.30 0.68
C ARG A 11 -14.06 -9.82 0.45
N HIS A 12 -14.39 -8.62 0.93
CA HIS A 12 -15.72 -8.05 0.71
C HIS A 12 -15.93 -7.77 -0.79
N TRP A 13 -14.97 -7.16 -1.46
CA TRP A 13 -15.07 -6.87 -2.90
C TRP A 13 -15.20 -8.12 -3.75
N SER A 14 -14.55 -9.23 -3.37
CA SER A 14 -14.66 -10.51 -4.10
C SER A 14 -16.09 -11.07 -4.15
N THR A 15 -16.97 -10.67 -3.22
CA THR A 15 -18.37 -11.09 -3.14
C THR A 15 -19.34 -10.07 -3.73
N TYR A 16 -18.87 -8.89 -4.14
CA TYR A 16 -19.71 -7.82 -4.66
C TYR A 16 -20.06 -8.07 -6.13
N PRO A 17 -21.28 -7.68 -6.59
CA PRO A 17 -21.68 -7.82 -8.00
C PRO A 17 -20.75 -7.08 -8.98
N ASP A 18 -20.18 -5.96 -8.54
CA ASP A 18 -19.24 -5.15 -9.32
C ASP A 18 -17.78 -5.51 -9.00
N GLN A 19 -17.44 -6.78 -9.17
CA GLN A 19 -16.05 -7.24 -9.07
C GLN A 19 -15.14 -6.55 -10.10
N PRO A 20 -13.82 -6.54 -9.87
CA PRO A 20 -12.87 -6.04 -10.85
C PRO A 20 -13.07 -6.70 -12.21
N LYS A 21 -13.30 -5.88 -13.24
CA LYS A 21 -13.57 -6.35 -14.60
C LYS A 21 -12.36 -6.15 -15.50
N PRO A 22 -12.08 -7.07 -16.42
CA PRO A 22 -11.04 -6.88 -17.41
C PRO A 22 -11.42 -5.79 -18.45
N PRO A 23 -10.41 -5.12 -19.07
CA PRO A 23 -8.97 -5.31 -18.79
C PRO A 23 -8.53 -4.59 -17.52
N LEU A 24 -7.80 -5.26 -16.65
CA LEU A 24 -7.30 -4.68 -15.40
C LEU A 24 -5.83 -5.11 -15.15
N ALA A 25 -5.00 -4.16 -14.77
CA ALA A 25 -3.64 -4.43 -14.32
C ALA A 25 -3.50 -4.00 -12.85
N ILE A 26 -3.13 -4.94 -11.98
CA ILE A 26 -2.93 -4.73 -10.55
C ILE A 26 -1.43 -4.72 -10.27
N TYR A 27 -0.98 -3.63 -9.67
CA TYR A 27 0.40 -3.45 -9.22
C TYR A 27 0.42 -3.42 -7.69
N LEU A 28 1.41 -4.06 -7.09
CA LEU A 28 1.53 -4.02 -5.63
C LEU A 28 2.18 -2.70 -5.19
N SER A 29 1.62 -2.06 -4.17
CA SER A 29 2.25 -0.88 -3.55
C SER A 29 3.55 -1.23 -2.85
N ASP A 30 3.63 -2.43 -2.31
CA ASP A 30 4.81 -3.01 -1.69
C ASP A 30 4.76 -4.53 -1.71
N GLU A 31 5.92 -5.17 -1.63
CA GLU A 31 6.00 -6.62 -1.43
C GLU A 31 7.13 -6.96 -0.47
N ARG A 32 6.92 -8.04 0.27
CA ARG A 32 7.92 -8.61 1.17
C ARG A 32 8.84 -9.50 0.36
N CYS A 33 10.14 -9.49 0.67
CA CYS A 33 11.13 -10.36 0.02
C CYS A 33 10.96 -11.82 0.47
N VAL A 34 9.83 -12.40 0.11
CA VAL A 34 9.46 -13.79 0.36
C VAL A 34 8.82 -14.38 -0.90
N PRO A 35 8.83 -15.72 -1.08
CA PRO A 35 8.14 -16.36 -2.19
C PRO A 35 6.64 -16.00 -2.25
N THR A 36 6.07 -15.91 -3.44
CA THR A 36 4.66 -15.50 -3.63
C THR A 36 3.63 -16.41 -2.96
N HIS A 37 3.99 -17.68 -2.70
CA HIS A 37 3.14 -18.62 -1.96
C HIS A 37 3.27 -18.51 -0.42
N HIS A 38 4.25 -17.73 0.07
CA HIS A 38 4.45 -17.53 1.50
C HIS A 38 3.29 -16.73 2.09
N SER A 39 2.91 -17.03 3.34
CA SER A 39 1.80 -16.34 4.03
C SER A 39 2.03 -14.83 4.19
N GLY A 40 3.28 -14.40 4.26
CA GLY A 40 3.68 -12.99 4.32
C GLY A 40 3.67 -12.26 2.97
N SER A 41 3.44 -12.92 1.83
CA SER A 41 3.41 -12.25 0.52
C SER A 41 2.11 -11.47 0.32
N ASN A 42 2.24 -10.20 -0.09
CA ASN A 42 1.10 -9.37 -0.50
C ASN A 42 0.48 -9.89 -1.79
N HIS A 43 1.29 -10.39 -2.75
CA HIS A 43 0.79 -11.06 -3.95
C HIS A 43 -0.12 -12.24 -3.60
N GLY A 44 0.38 -13.13 -2.73
CA GLY A 44 -0.39 -14.30 -2.29
C GLY A 44 -1.68 -13.89 -1.58
N MET A 45 -1.64 -12.87 -0.74
CA MET A 45 -2.81 -12.35 -0.04
C MET A 45 -3.87 -11.81 -1.01
N VAL A 46 -3.49 -10.95 -1.98
CA VAL A 46 -4.43 -10.41 -2.98
C VAL A 46 -5.05 -11.52 -3.81
N ARG A 47 -4.27 -12.48 -4.27
CA ARG A 47 -4.81 -13.63 -5.03
C ARG A 47 -5.83 -14.44 -4.25
N ARG A 48 -5.57 -14.72 -2.98
CA ARG A 48 -6.49 -15.48 -2.12
C ARG A 48 -7.76 -14.70 -1.80
N SER A 49 -7.61 -13.44 -1.41
CA SER A 49 -8.73 -12.66 -0.87
C SER A 49 -9.61 -12.02 -1.94
N LEU A 50 -9.05 -11.61 -3.08
CA LEU A 50 -9.83 -10.95 -4.14
C LEU A 50 -10.28 -11.91 -5.23
N PHE A 51 -9.48 -12.94 -5.56
CA PHE A 51 -9.72 -13.80 -6.71
C PHE A 51 -9.88 -15.28 -6.38
N SER A 52 -9.96 -15.67 -5.11
CA SER A 52 -10.06 -17.07 -4.68
C SER A 52 -9.00 -17.97 -5.35
N ASN A 53 -7.80 -17.43 -5.54
CA ASN A 53 -6.65 -18.03 -6.25
C ASN A 53 -6.83 -18.22 -7.79
N SER A 54 -7.96 -17.84 -8.36
CA SER A 54 -8.23 -17.94 -9.80
C SER A 54 -8.29 -16.55 -10.42
N LEU A 55 -7.19 -16.11 -11.03
CA LEU A 55 -7.13 -14.81 -11.68
C LEU A 55 -8.00 -14.84 -12.97
N PRO A 56 -9.03 -13.97 -13.09
CA PRO A 56 -9.88 -13.94 -14.28
C PRO A 56 -9.09 -13.57 -15.54
N ALA A 57 -9.53 -14.10 -16.69
CA ALA A 57 -8.93 -13.74 -17.97
C ALA A 57 -8.98 -12.22 -18.21
N GLY A 58 -7.89 -11.65 -18.71
CA GLY A 58 -7.77 -10.20 -18.93
C GLY A 58 -7.44 -9.38 -17.68
N ILE A 59 -7.30 -10.01 -16.51
CA ILE A 59 -6.72 -9.40 -15.32
C ILE A 59 -5.28 -9.88 -15.16
N ARG A 60 -4.36 -8.96 -14.95
CA ARG A 60 -2.95 -9.30 -14.69
C ARG A 60 -2.48 -8.69 -13.38
N MET A 61 -1.66 -9.41 -12.65
CA MET A 61 -0.94 -8.90 -11.49
C MET A 61 0.54 -8.74 -11.85
N VAL A 62 1.04 -7.54 -11.60
CA VAL A 62 2.46 -7.19 -11.81
C VAL A 62 3.11 -7.04 -10.44
N THR A 63 4.08 -7.91 -10.16
CA THR A 63 4.77 -7.97 -8.88
C THR A 63 6.27 -7.86 -9.08
N PRO A 64 7.02 -7.27 -8.13
CA PRO A 64 8.47 -7.34 -8.18
C PRO A 64 8.95 -8.78 -8.02
N ASP A 65 10.02 -9.14 -8.74
CA ASP A 65 10.76 -10.37 -8.47
C ASP A 65 11.73 -10.12 -7.31
N VAL A 66 11.33 -10.51 -6.12
CA VAL A 66 12.03 -10.20 -4.89
C VAL A 66 13.20 -11.14 -4.57
N SER A 67 13.63 -11.97 -5.50
CA SER A 67 14.81 -12.84 -5.35
C SER A 67 16.11 -12.04 -5.21
N ASP A 68 16.23 -10.90 -5.90
CA ASP A 68 17.24 -9.86 -5.68
C ASP A 68 16.55 -8.51 -5.52
N PRO A 69 16.42 -7.99 -4.29
CA PRO A 69 15.65 -6.76 -4.03
C PRO A 69 16.13 -5.54 -4.79
N ARG A 70 17.44 -5.41 -5.09
CA ARG A 70 17.98 -4.23 -5.80
C ARG A 70 17.62 -4.21 -7.27
N SER A 71 17.77 -5.34 -7.97
CA SER A 71 17.30 -5.46 -9.34
C SER A 71 15.78 -5.42 -9.41
N ALA A 72 15.08 -6.07 -8.44
CA ALA A 72 13.63 -6.06 -8.34
C ALA A 72 13.04 -4.65 -8.31
N ALA A 73 13.59 -3.73 -7.52
CA ALA A 73 13.09 -2.36 -7.44
C ALA A 73 13.22 -1.64 -8.80
N ARG A 74 14.36 -1.75 -9.46
CA ARG A 74 14.60 -1.12 -10.77
C ARG A 74 13.73 -1.71 -11.87
N GLU A 75 13.64 -3.04 -11.95
CA GLU A 75 12.83 -3.74 -12.94
C GLU A 75 11.33 -3.50 -12.71
N TYR A 76 10.91 -3.42 -11.47
CA TYR A 76 9.52 -3.13 -11.12
C TYR A 76 9.15 -1.71 -11.54
N ASP A 77 10.02 -0.71 -11.30
CA ASP A 77 9.80 0.67 -11.73
C ASP A 77 9.62 0.78 -13.26
N GLN A 78 10.44 0.04 -14.05
CA GLN A 78 10.31 -0.02 -15.51
C GLN A 78 8.99 -0.64 -15.99
N ARG A 79 8.37 -1.49 -15.18
CA ARG A 79 7.10 -2.17 -15.49
C ARG A 79 5.87 -1.41 -15.00
N LEU A 80 6.04 -0.36 -14.19
CA LEU A 80 4.96 0.49 -13.75
C LEU A 80 4.40 1.32 -14.93
N PRO A 81 3.09 1.62 -14.94
CA PRO A 81 2.53 2.52 -15.93
C PRO A 81 3.10 3.94 -15.74
N SER A 82 3.03 4.76 -16.77
CA SER A 82 3.36 6.19 -16.65
C SER A 82 2.39 6.91 -15.72
N THR A 83 1.13 6.45 -15.67
CA THR A 83 0.08 6.99 -14.81
C THR A 83 -0.77 5.83 -14.28
N PHE A 84 -0.97 5.80 -12.96
CA PHE A 84 -1.95 4.93 -12.33
C PHE A 84 -3.34 5.57 -12.39
N ASP A 85 -4.37 4.80 -12.70
CA ASP A 85 -5.74 5.28 -12.57
C ASP A 85 -6.13 5.44 -11.09
N LEU A 86 -5.70 4.49 -10.25
CA LEU A 86 -5.93 4.51 -8.81
C LEU A 86 -4.72 3.93 -8.06
N LEU A 87 -4.27 4.62 -7.04
CA LEU A 87 -3.44 4.05 -5.97
C LEU A 87 -4.28 3.85 -4.71
N LEU A 88 -4.23 2.64 -4.18
CA LEU A 88 -4.92 2.27 -2.96
C LEU A 88 -3.90 1.95 -1.87
N PHE A 89 -3.92 2.69 -0.77
CA PHE A 89 -3.05 2.48 0.39
C PHE A 89 -3.83 2.13 1.64
N THR A 90 -3.12 1.59 2.62
CA THR A 90 -3.60 1.42 3.99
C THR A 90 -2.62 2.12 4.93
N LEU A 91 -3.15 2.68 6.01
CA LEU A 91 -2.37 3.32 7.07
C LEU A 91 -1.86 2.28 8.07
N GLY A 92 -0.58 2.30 8.41
CA GLY A 92 -0.02 1.63 9.58
C GLY A 92 -0.32 2.39 10.88
N VAL A 93 -0.33 1.70 12.01
CA VAL A 93 -0.57 2.34 13.33
C VAL A 93 0.60 3.21 13.81
N ASP A 94 1.76 3.07 13.20
CA ASP A 94 2.98 3.84 13.41
C ASP A 94 3.17 4.96 12.38
N GLY A 95 2.21 5.16 11.48
CA GLY A 95 2.26 6.18 10.43
C GLY A 95 2.96 5.74 9.15
N HIS A 96 3.31 4.47 8.99
CA HIS A 96 3.79 3.97 7.70
C HIS A 96 2.66 3.79 6.69
N PHE A 97 3.00 3.89 5.39
CA PHE A 97 2.16 3.39 4.30
C PHE A 97 3.04 2.65 3.29
N ALA A 98 2.47 1.73 2.52
CA ALA A 98 3.26 0.77 1.74
C ALA A 98 4.32 0.11 2.63
N SER A 99 5.61 0.20 2.30
CA SER A 99 6.70 -0.17 3.19
C SER A 99 7.65 1.01 3.46
N LEU A 100 7.10 2.22 3.60
CA LEU A 100 7.80 3.44 4.01
C LEU A 100 7.59 3.64 5.51
N PHE A 101 8.60 3.32 6.30
CA PHE A 101 8.55 3.37 7.76
C PHE A 101 9.15 4.67 8.31
N PRO A 102 8.69 5.15 9.49
CA PRO A 102 9.28 6.30 10.16
C PRO A 102 10.81 6.17 10.32
N GLY A 103 11.54 7.25 10.05
CA GLY A 103 13.01 7.31 10.13
C GLY A 103 13.79 6.72 8.96
N GLU A 104 13.11 6.14 7.95
CA GLU A 104 13.76 5.45 6.82
C GLU A 104 13.69 6.22 5.49
N LEU A 105 13.12 7.42 5.46
CA LEU A 105 12.77 8.09 4.21
C LEU A 105 13.88 8.91 3.54
N ASN A 106 14.90 9.35 4.25
CA ASN A 106 15.90 10.31 3.73
C ASN A 106 16.60 9.87 2.43
N SER A 107 16.76 8.57 2.20
CA SER A 107 17.36 8.01 0.99
C SER A 107 16.34 7.65 -0.10
N LEU A 108 15.07 7.53 0.27
CA LEU A 108 14.01 6.97 -0.59
C LEU A 108 13.29 8.00 -1.43
N VAL A 109 13.16 9.23 -0.93
CA VAL A 109 12.45 10.33 -1.62
C VAL A 109 13.16 10.74 -2.92
N GLN A 110 14.45 10.42 -3.03
CA GLN A 110 15.29 10.82 -4.18
C GLN A 110 15.44 9.72 -5.25
N SER A 111 14.91 8.52 -5.08
CA SER A 111 15.31 7.35 -5.87
C SER A 111 14.30 6.86 -6.93
N GLY A 112 13.35 7.69 -7.33
CA GLY A 112 12.33 7.30 -8.31
C GLY A 112 11.04 6.82 -7.65
N ARG A 113 10.24 6.00 -8.37
CA ARG A 113 8.91 5.55 -7.91
C ARG A 113 8.93 4.28 -7.06
N VAL A 114 10.04 3.55 -7.08
CA VAL A 114 10.22 2.27 -6.36
C VAL A 114 11.56 2.27 -5.63
N ALA A 115 11.57 1.75 -4.40
CA ALA A 115 12.77 1.58 -3.60
C ALA A 115 12.82 0.23 -2.88
N VAL A 116 14.03 -0.20 -2.52
CA VAL A 116 14.23 -1.24 -1.52
C VAL A 116 14.15 -0.60 -0.14
N THR A 117 13.36 -1.18 0.75
CA THR A 117 13.18 -0.67 2.10
C THR A 117 13.38 -1.77 3.13
N VAL A 118 13.52 -1.37 4.39
CA VAL A 118 13.64 -2.29 5.51
C VAL A 118 12.42 -2.15 6.40
N GLY A 119 11.69 -3.24 6.59
CA GLY A 119 10.54 -3.29 7.48
C GLY A 119 10.84 -4.04 8.77
N PRO A 120 9.88 -4.08 9.70
CA PRO A 120 10.03 -4.82 10.94
C PRO A 120 10.08 -6.34 10.70
N PRO A 121 10.72 -7.10 11.62
CA PRO A 121 10.67 -8.56 11.61
C PRO A 121 9.22 -9.07 11.63
N PRO A 122 8.98 -10.30 11.13
CA PRO A 122 9.95 -11.26 10.59
C PRO A 122 10.36 -11.04 9.12
N PHE A 123 9.70 -10.13 8.39
CA PHE A 123 9.96 -9.90 6.96
C PHE A 123 10.61 -8.53 6.76
N THR A 124 11.93 -8.47 6.91
CA THR A 124 12.65 -7.18 6.89
C THR A 124 12.85 -6.63 5.47
N GLY A 125 13.25 -7.45 4.51
CA GLY A 125 13.44 -7.00 3.13
C GLY A 125 12.11 -6.67 2.44
N ARG A 126 12.04 -5.51 1.79
CA ARG A 126 10.86 -5.00 1.08
C ARG A 126 11.24 -4.35 -0.25
N VAL A 127 10.30 -4.40 -1.19
CA VAL A 127 10.27 -3.54 -2.37
C VAL A 127 9.00 -2.71 -2.28
N SER A 128 9.09 -1.39 -2.37
CA SER A 128 7.98 -0.47 -2.08
C SER A 128 7.88 0.65 -3.10
N LEU A 129 6.65 1.06 -3.42
CA LEU A 129 6.42 2.38 -4.00
C LEU A 129 6.90 3.45 -3.03
N THR A 130 7.39 4.55 -3.56
CA THR A 130 7.88 5.72 -2.83
C THR A 130 6.85 6.85 -2.83
N ILE A 131 7.14 7.94 -2.13
CA ILE A 131 6.34 9.18 -2.22
C ILE A 131 6.33 9.70 -3.66
N GLY A 132 7.43 9.54 -4.42
CA GLY A 132 7.47 9.92 -5.84
C GLY A 132 6.43 9.23 -6.72
N ALA A 133 5.99 8.02 -6.35
CA ALA A 133 4.93 7.33 -7.07
C ALA A 133 3.55 8.00 -6.93
N LEU A 134 3.31 8.75 -5.85
CA LEU A 134 2.03 9.45 -5.62
C LEU A 134 1.73 10.46 -6.74
N HIS A 135 2.75 11.12 -7.25
CA HIS A 135 2.61 12.11 -8.33
C HIS A 135 2.25 11.49 -9.70
N THR A 136 2.26 10.17 -9.81
CA THR A 136 1.90 9.45 -11.04
C THR A 136 0.50 8.85 -11.03
N ALA A 137 -0.33 9.19 -10.04
CA ALA A 137 -1.70 8.70 -9.92
C ALA A 137 -2.73 9.78 -10.26
N ARG A 138 -3.82 9.36 -10.91
CA ARG A 138 -5.01 10.19 -11.11
C ARG A 138 -5.83 10.32 -9.83
N GLU A 139 -5.90 9.22 -9.08
CA GLU A 139 -6.63 9.14 -7.83
C GLU A 139 -5.85 8.34 -6.80
N ILE A 140 -5.89 8.80 -5.54
CA ILE A 140 -5.30 8.10 -4.40
C ILE A 140 -6.36 7.98 -3.32
N VAL A 141 -6.56 6.74 -2.86
CA VAL A 141 -7.48 6.42 -1.77
C VAL A 141 -6.70 5.72 -0.65
N VAL A 142 -6.88 6.20 0.57
CA VAL A 142 -6.25 5.65 1.77
C VAL A 142 -7.30 5.02 2.65
N LEU A 143 -7.12 3.75 2.99
CA LEU A 143 -8.03 3.02 3.86
C LEU A 143 -7.48 3.01 5.28
N ALA A 144 -8.28 3.45 6.24
CA ALA A 144 -7.95 3.33 7.65
C ALA A 144 -9.12 2.72 8.43
N ARG A 145 -8.80 1.74 9.29
CA ARG A 145 -9.78 0.99 10.05
C ARG A 145 -9.36 0.87 11.51
N GLY A 146 -10.32 1.12 12.41
CA GLY A 146 -10.16 1.00 13.84
C GLY A 146 -9.68 2.28 14.53
N ARG A 147 -10.03 2.43 15.81
CA ARG A 147 -9.84 3.62 16.64
C ARG A 147 -8.42 4.19 16.59
N ARG A 148 -7.39 3.34 16.74
CA ARG A 148 -5.99 3.80 16.76
C ARG A 148 -5.57 4.53 15.48
N LYS A 149 -6.13 4.17 14.33
CA LYS A 149 -5.83 4.85 13.08
C LYS A 149 -6.57 6.17 12.97
N GLY A 150 -7.78 6.27 13.50
CA GLY A 150 -8.50 7.53 13.61
C GLY A 150 -7.76 8.55 14.49
N GLU A 151 -7.29 8.12 15.67
CA GLU A 151 -6.46 8.93 16.57
C GLU A 151 -5.16 9.39 15.88
N LEU A 152 -4.50 8.50 15.13
CA LEU A 152 -3.30 8.86 14.38
C LEU A 152 -3.59 9.89 13.28
N ILE A 153 -4.69 9.74 12.54
CA ILE A 153 -5.07 10.69 11.49
C ILE A 153 -5.37 12.06 12.12
N SER A 154 -6.10 12.12 13.23
CA SER A 154 -6.36 13.37 13.94
C SER A 154 -5.06 14.05 14.38
N LYS A 155 -4.13 13.27 14.95
CA LYS A 155 -2.80 13.77 15.31
C LYS A 155 -2.02 14.28 14.09
N MET A 156 -2.04 13.56 12.96
CA MET A 156 -1.37 14.03 11.73
C MET A 156 -1.94 15.36 11.22
N VAL A 157 -3.27 15.52 11.30
CA VAL A 157 -3.93 16.77 10.87
C VAL A 157 -3.60 17.93 11.80
N SER A 158 -3.61 17.72 13.13
CA SER A 158 -3.36 18.77 14.11
C SER A 158 -1.90 19.17 14.24
N GLU A 159 -0.96 18.20 14.19
CA GLU A 159 0.47 18.44 14.41
C GLU A 159 1.25 18.67 13.12
N SER A 160 0.71 18.27 11.96
CA SER A 160 1.37 18.37 10.64
C SER A 160 2.82 17.83 10.68
N PRO A 161 3.05 16.57 11.10
CA PRO A 161 4.39 16.02 11.24
C PRO A 161 5.12 16.01 9.90
N ASN A 162 6.46 16.04 9.96
CA ASN A 162 7.23 15.84 8.75
C ASN A 162 7.11 14.39 8.25
N VAL A 163 7.37 14.18 6.97
CA VAL A 163 7.22 12.85 6.34
C VAL A 163 8.26 11.83 6.82
N ASP A 164 9.40 12.27 7.36
CA ASP A 164 10.41 11.36 7.90
C ASP A 164 9.94 10.73 9.22
N ASP A 165 9.23 11.50 10.06
CA ASP A 165 8.68 11.02 11.32
C ASP A 165 7.35 10.29 11.12
N CYS A 166 6.57 10.66 10.10
CA CYS A 166 5.29 10.06 9.79
C CYS A 166 5.08 10.02 8.26
N PRO A 167 5.51 8.96 7.57
CA PRO A 167 5.38 8.86 6.12
C PRO A 167 3.98 9.09 5.58
N ALA A 168 2.95 8.66 6.32
CA ALA A 168 1.55 8.87 5.95
C ALA A 168 1.11 10.34 5.92
N ALA A 169 1.88 11.27 6.48
CA ALA A 169 1.63 12.71 6.33
C ALA A 169 1.64 13.13 4.84
N ALA A 170 2.41 12.44 3.99
CA ALA A 170 2.38 12.64 2.54
C ALA A 170 1.02 12.33 1.90
N LEU A 171 0.13 11.65 2.62
CA LEU A 171 -1.19 11.24 2.12
C LEU A 171 -2.32 12.17 2.57
N LEU A 172 -2.08 13.17 3.43
CA LEU A 172 -3.13 14.03 4.01
C LEU A 172 -3.95 14.80 2.96
N GLY A 173 -3.37 15.11 1.80
CA GLY A 173 -4.07 15.82 0.72
C GLY A 173 -4.96 14.95 -0.18
N TYR A 174 -5.11 13.65 0.10
CA TYR A 174 -5.83 12.70 -0.75
C TYR A 174 -7.12 12.20 -0.10
N ASN A 175 -7.84 11.29 -0.77
CA ASN A 175 -9.10 10.76 -0.31
C ASN A 175 -8.90 9.67 0.76
N TRP A 176 -9.61 9.79 1.88
CA TRP A 176 -9.58 8.82 2.97
C TRP A 176 -10.93 8.12 3.13
N VAL A 177 -10.88 6.81 3.31
CA VAL A 177 -12.05 5.99 3.65
C VAL A 177 -11.80 5.38 5.03
N LEU A 178 -12.65 5.76 5.97
CA LEU A 178 -12.57 5.36 7.38
C LEU A 178 -13.76 4.45 7.70
N ASP A 179 -13.53 3.44 8.55
CA ASP A 179 -14.65 2.78 9.21
C ASP A 179 -15.21 3.66 10.35
N GLU A 180 -16.32 3.24 10.94
CA GLU A 180 -17.01 3.99 11.97
C GLU A 180 -16.11 4.26 13.20
N GLU A 181 -15.31 3.27 13.61
CA GLU A 181 -14.40 3.42 14.75
C GLU A 181 -13.29 4.45 14.46
N ALA A 182 -12.71 4.41 13.25
CA ALA A 182 -11.69 5.37 12.86
C ALA A 182 -12.26 6.77 12.68
N ALA A 183 -13.45 6.90 12.09
CA ALA A 183 -14.12 8.18 11.89
C ALA A 183 -14.53 8.83 13.23
N SER A 184 -15.07 8.04 14.17
CA SER A 184 -15.41 8.51 15.51
C SER A 184 -14.17 9.03 16.24
N ALA A 185 -13.11 8.24 16.27
CA ALA A 185 -11.86 8.63 16.93
C ALA A 185 -11.19 9.86 16.30
N PHE A 186 -11.30 10.02 14.98
CA PHE A 186 -10.83 11.23 14.30
C PHE A 186 -11.58 12.49 14.74
N ASN A 187 -12.89 12.39 14.96
CA ASN A 187 -13.73 13.52 15.36
C ASN A 187 -13.67 13.84 16.87
N GLU A 188 -13.26 12.89 17.71
CA GLU A 188 -13.16 13.05 19.17
C GLU A 188 -11.86 13.71 19.63
N ALA A 189 -10.83 13.73 18.80
CA ALA A 189 -9.47 14.19 19.11
C ALA A 189 -9.20 15.60 18.56
#